data_18c5350587d4ea5447079b11670d0e7f
#
_entry.id   18c5350587d4ea5447079b11670d0e7f
#
_cell.length_a   1.000
_cell.length_b   1.000
_cell.length_c   1.000
_cell.angle_alpha   90.00
_cell.angle_beta   90.00
_cell.angle_gamma   90.00
#
_symmetry.space_group_name_H-M   'P 1'
#
loop_
_entity.id
_entity.type
_entity.pdbx_description
1 polymer ?
#
loop_
_entity_poly.entity_id
_entity_poly.type
_entity_poly.pdbx_seq_one_letter_code
_entity_poly.pdbx_strand_id
1 'polypeptide(L)'
;MWKFLWIMIFMCNYIKNKPIEYILKEINDDKEFYTIIIKLGNQSFEVQIDTTSSISWVPSTAAKSNITSYLNISNYYKSKIPFDKQKNETILLVDEDGDVQGEIREDTLSIGYNEEIKLNNFIFLAVTFYDKLFKDYPNGKLGLGYKTLYGNNSNILKLSYNQTKINKTIFTLEQNKLYFGEIPEKLNNYPSSSCNITDSNELDDEYRNGWICSLTHIIIGKLDQTFEDSIDISPSKITFDSAFNYISIPKKFYDIFLNHLFNNELKGICTFNEFENIEITIICNKSSKFQDIYLTFIIDGFGYVINLNDLTKKLDNGKILLLIKFKFENDNIWSFGLPFIKLYTIVFNGEKNIVELYGGEREDFFEEWDKWREHVSSNQENERRMLFIVGCIVVCFMFFLVVFFEIWKCKNKKNVNASLIFNEEPIQ
;
A
#
# COMPACT_ATOMS: atom_id res chain seq x y z
N MET A 1 48.14 16.71 -14.74
CA MET A 1 47.92 15.73 -13.66
C MET A 1 46.67 16.02 -12.87
N TRP A 2 46.46 17.19 -12.27
CA TRP A 2 45.27 17.55 -11.50
C TRP A 2 43.93 17.46 -12.26
N LYS A 3 43.87 17.91 -13.54
CA LYS A 3 42.64 17.79 -14.36
C LYS A 3 42.24 16.34 -14.64
N PHE A 4 43.22 15.43 -14.80
CA PHE A 4 42.98 14.01 -15.01
C PHE A 4 42.42 13.35 -13.70
N LEU A 5 42.95 13.75 -12.54
CA LEU A 5 42.48 13.28 -11.24
C LEU A 5 41.04 13.71 -10.99
N TRP A 6 40.67 14.94 -11.31
CA TRP A 6 39.30 15.47 -11.22
C TRP A 6 38.34 14.72 -12.15
N ILE A 7 38.75 14.46 -13.39
CA ILE A 7 37.95 13.68 -14.35
C ILE A 7 37.76 12.23 -13.85
N MET A 8 38.82 11.60 -13.33
CA MET A 8 38.72 10.26 -12.73
C MET A 8 37.82 10.23 -11.52
N ILE A 9 37.91 11.20 -10.61
CA ILE A 9 37.03 11.30 -9.44
C ILE A 9 35.59 11.55 -9.89
N PHE A 10 35.36 12.42 -10.90
CA PHE A 10 34.04 12.70 -11.45
C PHE A 10 33.46 11.47 -12.14
N MET A 11 34.24 10.75 -12.93
CA MET A 11 33.84 9.48 -13.55
C MET A 11 33.55 8.39 -12.51
N CYS A 12 34.40 8.25 -11.48
CA CYS A 12 34.15 7.30 -10.39
C CYS A 12 32.86 7.62 -9.60
N ASN A 13 32.59 8.90 -9.33
CA ASN A 13 31.33 9.33 -8.69
C ASN A 13 30.13 9.13 -9.61
N TYR A 14 30.27 9.39 -10.91
CA TYR A 14 29.21 9.20 -11.89
C TYR A 14 28.85 7.69 -12.05
N ILE A 15 29.84 6.81 -12.04
CA ILE A 15 29.62 5.35 -12.11
C ILE A 15 28.96 4.83 -10.81
N LYS A 16 29.32 5.42 -9.64
CA LYS A 16 28.73 5.04 -8.35
C LYS A 16 27.26 5.43 -8.18
N ASN A 17 26.77 6.42 -8.95
CA ASN A 17 25.44 6.99 -8.77
C ASN A 17 24.39 6.45 -9.75
N LYS A 18 24.68 5.37 -10.47
CA LYS A 18 23.69 4.74 -11.34
C LYS A 18 22.89 3.69 -10.56
N PRO A 19 21.57 3.61 -10.79
CA PRO A 19 20.78 2.52 -10.25
C PRO A 19 21.24 1.17 -10.84
N ILE A 20 21.19 0.13 -10.04
CA ILE A 20 21.40 -1.24 -10.51
C ILE A 20 20.07 -1.73 -11.06
N GLU A 21 20.00 -2.02 -12.35
CA GLU A 21 18.78 -2.42 -13.06
C GLU A 21 18.70 -3.94 -13.19
N TYR A 22 17.54 -4.50 -12.87
CA TYR A 22 17.19 -5.90 -13.12
C TYR A 22 15.94 -5.97 -13.99
N ILE A 23 15.96 -6.85 -14.98
CA ILE A 23 14.78 -7.18 -15.76
C ILE A 23 14.07 -8.33 -15.05
N LEU A 24 12.83 -8.12 -14.70
CA LEU A 24 11.96 -9.10 -14.07
C LEU A 24 11.35 -9.99 -15.15
N LYS A 25 11.27 -11.27 -14.87
CA LYS A 25 10.53 -12.20 -15.72
C LYS A 25 9.09 -12.18 -15.31
N GLU A 26 8.21 -11.92 -16.26
CA GLU A 26 6.77 -12.02 -16.08
C GLU A 26 6.32 -13.46 -16.33
N ILE A 27 5.62 -14.04 -15.39
CA ILE A 27 4.99 -15.35 -15.51
C ILE A 27 3.51 -15.13 -15.74
N ASN A 28 3.02 -15.56 -16.92
CA ASN A 28 1.64 -15.32 -17.41
C ASN A 28 0.77 -16.58 -17.34
N ASP A 29 1.00 -17.43 -16.36
CA ASP A 29 0.12 -18.57 -16.07
C ASP A 29 -1.22 -18.08 -15.47
N ASP A 30 -1.96 -18.93 -14.79
CA ASP A 30 -3.22 -18.54 -14.15
C ASP A 30 -3.08 -17.38 -13.16
N LYS A 31 -1.88 -17.20 -12.61
CA LYS A 31 -1.51 -16.05 -11.79
C LYS A 31 -0.32 -15.32 -12.43
N GLU A 32 -0.53 -14.05 -12.77
CA GLU A 32 0.55 -13.18 -13.23
C GLU A 32 1.37 -12.67 -12.04
N PHE A 33 2.69 -12.76 -12.13
CA PHE A 33 3.61 -12.20 -11.12
C PHE A 33 5.01 -11.96 -11.71
N TYR A 34 5.78 -11.14 -11.02
CA TYR A 34 7.16 -10.86 -11.39
C TYR A 34 8.13 -11.74 -10.59
N THR A 35 9.10 -12.32 -11.30
CA THR A 35 10.17 -13.11 -10.69
C THR A 35 11.55 -12.56 -10.98
N ILE A 36 12.49 -12.90 -10.12
CA ILE A 36 13.92 -12.61 -10.25
C ILE A 36 14.73 -13.84 -9.83
N ILE A 37 15.89 -14.01 -10.44
CA ILE A 37 16.84 -15.04 -10.01
C ILE A 37 17.67 -14.52 -8.84
N ILE A 38 17.67 -15.27 -7.75
CA ILE A 38 18.57 -15.05 -6.61
C ILE A 38 19.44 -16.30 -6.40
N LYS A 39 20.59 -16.11 -5.73
CA LYS A 39 21.40 -17.22 -5.23
C LYS A 39 21.51 -17.08 -3.70
N LEU A 40 21.22 -18.15 -2.99
CA LEU A 40 21.50 -18.31 -1.57
C LEU A 40 22.62 -19.32 -1.39
N GLY A 41 23.76 -18.84 -0.92
CA GLY A 41 25.00 -19.59 -1.00
C GLY A 41 25.36 -19.91 -2.46
N ASN A 42 25.36 -21.22 -2.82
CA ASN A 42 25.64 -21.67 -4.18
C ASN A 42 24.40 -22.16 -4.94
N GLN A 43 23.20 -21.92 -4.42
CA GLN A 43 21.96 -22.45 -4.97
C GLN A 43 21.13 -21.32 -5.58
N SER A 44 20.65 -21.50 -6.81
CA SER A 44 19.82 -20.52 -7.52
C SER A 44 18.33 -20.81 -7.33
N PHE A 45 17.55 -19.74 -7.12
CA PHE A 45 16.11 -19.78 -6.98
C PHE A 45 15.50 -18.71 -7.87
N GLU A 46 14.41 -19.05 -8.56
CA GLU A 46 13.55 -18.08 -9.22
C GLU A 46 12.45 -17.72 -8.22
N VAL A 47 12.49 -16.51 -7.67
CA VAL A 47 11.62 -16.07 -6.58
C VAL A 47 10.73 -14.93 -7.02
N GLN A 48 9.54 -14.86 -6.45
CA GLN A 48 8.60 -13.77 -6.63
C GLN A 48 9.08 -12.52 -5.89
N ILE A 49 8.86 -11.33 -6.47
CA ILE A 49 9.07 -10.04 -5.81
C ILE A 49 7.85 -9.74 -4.95
N ASP A 50 8.09 -9.40 -3.68
CA ASP A 50 7.03 -9.06 -2.72
C ASP A 50 7.39 -7.75 -2.00
N THR A 51 6.66 -6.68 -2.29
CA THR A 51 6.89 -5.36 -1.71
C THR A 51 6.21 -5.17 -0.35
N THR A 52 5.38 -6.09 0.08
CA THR A 52 4.68 -6.05 1.37
C THR A 52 5.41 -6.86 2.44
N SER A 53 6.06 -7.94 2.06
CA SER A 53 6.81 -8.79 2.99
C SER A 53 8.21 -8.25 3.29
N SER A 54 8.56 -8.19 4.57
CA SER A 54 9.92 -7.83 5.03
C SER A 54 10.85 -9.04 5.14
N ILE A 55 10.34 -10.25 4.93
CA ILE A 55 11.12 -11.49 5.00
C ILE A 55 11.12 -12.15 3.64
N SER A 56 12.33 -12.44 3.14
CA SER A 56 12.49 -13.34 2.00
C SER A 56 12.43 -14.79 2.47
N TRP A 57 11.86 -15.67 1.64
CA TRP A 57 11.82 -17.07 1.96
C TRP A 57 12.04 -17.97 0.73
N VAL A 58 12.56 -19.17 0.96
CA VAL A 58 12.71 -20.23 -0.04
C VAL A 58 12.36 -21.58 0.56
N PRO A 59 11.90 -22.55 -0.25
CA PRO A 59 11.63 -23.90 0.24
C PRO A 59 12.93 -24.61 0.66
N SER A 60 12.90 -25.28 1.79
CA SER A 60 14.00 -26.12 2.26
C SER A 60 13.80 -27.59 1.85
N THR A 61 14.87 -28.39 1.91
CA THR A 61 14.78 -29.86 1.70
C THR A 61 13.89 -30.58 2.71
N ALA A 62 13.54 -29.93 3.81
CA ALA A 62 12.59 -30.44 4.80
C ALA A 62 11.14 -30.01 4.54
N ALA A 63 10.88 -29.26 3.46
CA ALA A 63 9.57 -28.71 3.15
C ALA A 63 8.54 -29.85 2.95
N LYS A 64 7.43 -29.72 3.68
CA LYS A 64 6.28 -30.63 3.61
C LYS A 64 5.05 -29.78 3.32
N SER A 65 4.10 -30.34 2.56
CA SER A 65 2.78 -29.77 2.36
C SER A 65 1.74 -30.66 3.03
N ASN A 66 0.69 -30.07 3.55
CA ASN A 66 -0.49 -30.82 4.04
C ASN A 66 -1.18 -31.62 2.94
N ILE A 67 -0.95 -31.24 1.69
CA ILE A 67 -1.53 -31.90 0.53
C ILE A 67 -0.43 -32.75 -0.13
N THR A 68 -0.56 -34.04 -0.02
CA THR A 68 0.42 -35.07 -0.35
C THR A 68 0.78 -35.24 -1.82
N SER A 69 0.38 -34.32 -2.69
CA SER A 69 0.68 -34.42 -4.11
C SER A 69 1.15 -33.07 -4.68
N TYR A 70 2.41 -33.08 -5.10
CA TYR A 70 2.96 -32.21 -6.15
C TYR A 70 3.40 -30.80 -5.73
N LEU A 71 4.41 -30.71 -4.88
CA LEU A 71 5.31 -29.57 -4.94
C LEU A 71 6.20 -29.77 -6.18
N ASN A 72 5.86 -29.10 -7.28
CA ASN A 72 6.75 -29.00 -8.46
C ASN A 72 7.86 -27.97 -8.18
N ILE A 73 8.48 -28.06 -6.99
CA ILE A 73 9.58 -27.19 -6.58
C ILE A 73 10.82 -27.69 -7.29
N SER A 74 11.33 -26.88 -8.20
CA SER A 74 12.51 -27.19 -8.98
C SER A 74 13.80 -27.20 -8.14
N ASN A 75 13.86 -26.41 -7.07
CA ASN A 75 15.01 -26.27 -6.21
C ASN A 75 14.64 -26.16 -4.72
N TYR A 76 15.40 -26.81 -3.87
CA TYR A 76 15.29 -26.77 -2.42
C TYR A 76 16.58 -26.24 -1.80
N TYR A 77 16.48 -25.36 -0.82
CA TYR A 77 17.61 -24.91 -0.05
C TYR A 77 18.21 -26.05 0.78
N LYS A 78 19.50 -26.29 0.59
CA LYS A 78 20.31 -27.24 1.36
C LYS A 78 21.32 -26.44 2.16
N SER A 79 21.11 -26.35 3.46
CA SER A 79 22.10 -25.73 4.35
C SER A 79 23.43 -26.48 4.31
N LYS A 80 24.54 -25.75 4.17
CA LYS A 80 25.89 -26.31 4.31
C LYS A 80 26.27 -26.53 5.76
N ILE A 81 25.66 -25.79 6.66
CA ILE A 81 25.86 -25.86 8.09
C ILE A 81 24.72 -26.69 8.66
N PRO A 82 24.99 -27.76 9.40
CA PRO A 82 23.94 -28.48 10.11
C PRO A 82 23.12 -27.51 10.96
N PHE A 83 21.81 -27.72 10.97
CA PHE A 83 20.91 -26.92 11.78
C PHE A 83 21.39 -26.88 13.24
N ASP A 84 21.83 -25.72 13.70
CA ASP A 84 22.17 -25.56 15.10
C ASP A 84 20.87 -25.64 15.91
N LYS A 85 20.70 -26.76 16.61
CA LYS A 85 19.51 -27.06 17.41
C LYS A 85 19.18 -26.02 18.48
N GLN A 86 20.09 -25.07 18.75
CA GLN A 86 19.92 -24.06 19.77
C GLN A 86 19.25 -22.77 19.25
N LYS A 87 19.08 -22.57 17.93
CA LYS A 87 18.45 -21.38 17.32
C LYS A 87 17.26 -21.70 16.42
N ASN A 88 16.55 -22.77 16.65
CA ASN A 88 15.37 -23.13 15.87
C ASN A 88 14.18 -22.25 16.28
N GLU A 89 14.22 -20.95 15.96
CA GLU A 89 13.00 -20.16 15.94
C GLU A 89 12.20 -20.59 14.71
N THR A 90 11.14 -21.31 14.92
CA THR A 90 10.16 -21.63 13.91
C THR A 90 9.19 -20.46 13.82
N ILE A 91 9.05 -19.91 12.64
CA ILE A 91 8.18 -18.76 12.38
C ILE A 91 7.05 -19.20 11.49
N LEU A 92 5.87 -18.74 11.81
CA LEU A 92 4.69 -18.78 10.95
C LEU A 92 4.57 -17.40 10.29
N LEU A 93 4.62 -17.36 8.96
CA LEU A 93 4.22 -16.20 8.18
C LEU A 93 2.83 -16.47 7.66
N VAL A 94 1.91 -15.60 8.01
CA VAL A 94 0.58 -15.53 7.39
C VAL A 94 0.72 -14.73 6.12
N ASP A 95 0.36 -15.32 5.00
CA ASP A 95 0.40 -14.69 3.68
C ASP A 95 -0.98 -14.85 3.04
N GLU A 96 -1.42 -13.86 2.25
CA GLU A 96 -2.70 -13.92 1.51
C GLU A 96 -2.81 -15.19 0.64
N ASP A 97 -1.68 -15.70 0.19
CA ASP A 97 -1.59 -16.92 -0.61
C ASP A 97 -1.53 -18.22 0.21
N GLY A 98 -1.42 -18.12 1.53
CA GLY A 98 -1.36 -19.24 2.47
C GLY A 98 -0.22 -19.09 3.48
N ASP A 99 -0.35 -19.81 4.58
CA ASP A 99 0.62 -19.74 5.64
C ASP A 99 1.86 -20.55 5.29
N VAL A 100 3.03 -19.98 5.58
CA VAL A 100 4.32 -20.65 5.46
C VAL A 100 4.98 -20.71 6.83
N GLN A 101 5.49 -21.88 7.20
CA GLN A 101 6.26 -22.08 8.41
C GLN A 101 7.68 -22.51 8.07
N GLY A 102 8.65 -21.95 8.74
CA GLY A 102 10.05 -22.25 8.43
C GLY A 102 11.00 -21.88 9.55
N GLU A 103 12.27 -22.08 9.27
CA GLU A 103 13.37 -21.78 10.18
C GLU A 103 14.20 -20.62 9.66
N ILE A 104 14.56 -19.68 10.53
CA ILE A 104 15.47 -18.59 10.18
C ILE A 104 16.83 -19.14 9.85
N ARG A 105 17.38 -18.67 8.72
CA ARG A 105 18.68 -19.03 8.20
C ARG A 105 19.47 -17.80 7.80
N GLU A 106 20.79 -17.95 7.78
CA GLU A 106 21.75 -16.96 7.34
C GLU A 106 22.64 -17.56 6.25
N ASP A 107 22.76 -16.88 5.14
CA ASP A 107 23.69 -17.26 4.04
C ASP A 107 24.07 -16.01 3.23
N THR A 108 24.89 -16.19 2.23
CA THR A 108 25.19 -15.16 1.23
C THR A 108 24.05 -15.08 0.23
N LEU A 109 23.48 -13.89 0.03
CA LEU A 109 22.51 -13.61 -1.03
C LEU A 109 23.23 -12.94 -2.20
N SER A 110 23.01 -13.43 -3.43
CA SER A 110 23.34 -12.69 -4.67
C SER A 110 22.09 -12.49 -5.49
N ILE A 111 21.92 -11.30 -6.11
CA ILE A 111 20.77 -10.94 -6.92
C ILE A 111 21.21 -10.81 -8.38
N GLY A 112 20.39 -11.34 -9.29
CA GLY A 112 20.63 -11.31 -10.72
C GLY A 112 21.65 -12.33 -11.22
N TYR A 113 21.74 -12.43 -12.54
CA TYR A 113 22.67 -13.38 -13.19
C TYR A 113 24.14 -13.02 -12.98
N ASN A 114 24.46 -11.74 -12.97
CA ASN A 114 25.83 -11.22 -12.86
C ASN A 114 26.26 -10.98 -11.41
N GLU A 115 25.39 -11.26 -10.43
CA GLU A 115 25.66 -11.08 -9.00
C GLU A 115 26.10 -9.64 -8.63
N GLU A 116 25.49 -8.62 -9.27
CA GLU A 116 25.81 -7.19 -9.04
C GLU A 116 25.62 -6.81 -7.57
N ILE A 117 24.59 -7.35 -6.92
CA ILE A 117 24.38 -7.24 -5.48
C ILE A 117 24.74 -8.58 -4.85
N LYS A 118 25.80 -8.59 -4.04
CA LYS A 118 26.20 -9.75 -3.23
C LYS A 118 26.31 -9.34 -1.78
N LEU A 119 25.48 -9.95 -0.92
CA LEU A 119 25.30 -9.63 0.49
C LEU A 119 25.72 -10.82 1.34
N ASN A 120 26.56 -10.56 2.33
CA ASN A 120 26.92 -11.55 3.32
C ASN A 120 25.96 -11.47 4.51
N ASN A 121 25.80 -12.60 5.21
CA ASN A 121 25.00 -12.70 6.42
C ASN A 121 23.54 -12.25 6.21
N PHE A 122 22.98 -12.58 5.05
CA PHE A 122 21.57 -12.31 4.75
C PHE A 122 20.68 -13.30 5.49
N ILE A 123 19.69 -12.78 6.23
CA ILE A 123 18.74 -13.57 6.99
C ILE A 123 17.47 -13.77 6.19
N PHE A 124 17.03 -15.03 6.05
CA PHE A 124 15.85 -15.44 5.34
C PHE A 124 15.16 -16.62 6.03
N LEU A 125 13.95 -16.94 5.60
CA LEU A 125 13.20 -18.11 6.08
C LEU A 125 13.40 -19.30 5.16
N ALA A 126 13.93 -20.38 5.69
CA ALA A 126 13.98 -21.69 5.03
C ALA A 126 12.69 -22.45 5.36
N VAL A 127 11.73 -22.47 4.43
CA VAL A 127 10.39 -22.98 4.66
C VAL A 127 10.39 -24.49 4.80
N THR A 128 9.77 -25.00 5.86
CA THR A 128 9.64 -26.41 6.18
C THR A 128 8.22 -26.93 6.03
N PHE A 129 7.24 -26.02 6.00
CA PHE A 129 5.82 -26.36 5.91
C PHE A 129 5.02 -25.30 5.16
N TYR A 130 4.05 -25.72 4.35
CA TYR A 130 3.09 -24.92 3.60
C TYR A 130 1.67 -25.37 3.93
N ASP A 131 0.77 -24.44 4.19
CA ASP A 131 -0.63 -24.73 4.45
C ASP A 131 -1.46 -24.91 3.18
N LYS A 132 -1.14 -24.20 2.09
CA LYS A 132 -1.83 -24.27 0.81
C LYS A 132 -0.97 -24.86 -0.31
N LEU A 133 -1.63 -25.31 -1.38
CA LEU A 133 -0.99 -25.81 -2.60
C LEU A 133 -0.28 -24.68 -3.33
N PHE A 134 1.03 -24.62 -3.21
CA PHE A 134 1.89 -23.76 -4.05
C PHE A 134 2.16 -24.43 -5.42
N LYS A 135 1.10 -24.91 -6.09
CA LYS A 135 1.24 -25.65 -7.34
C LYS A 135 1.80 -24.77 -8.47
N ASP A 136 1.58 -23.46 -8.38
CA ASP A 136 1.85 -22.49 -9.43
C ASP A 136 2.80 -21.37 -8.97
N TYR A 137 3.43 -21.49 -7.79
CA TYR A 137 4.31 -20.45 -7.24
C TYR A 137 5.77 -20.66 -7.59
N PRO A 138 6.51 -19.54 -7.75
CA PRO A 138 7.97 -19.60 -7.83
C PRO A 138 8.56 -20.19 -6.54
N ASN A 139 9.84 -20.55 -6.62
CA ASN A 139 10.57 -21.24 -5.53
C ASN A 139 10.86 -20.33 -4.34
N GLY A 140 9.95 -19.43 -3.98
CA GLY A 140 10.05 -18.53 -2.84
C GLY A 140 9.66 -17.09 -3.16
N LYS A 141 9.87 -16.20 -2.17
CA LYS A 141 9.62 -14.77 -2.27
C LYS A 141 10.86 -13.96 -1.90
N LEU A 142 11.10 -12.86 -2.59
CA LEU A 142 12.09 -11.84 -2.25
C LEU A 142 11.36 -10.66 -1.60
N GLY A 143 11.45 -10.54 -0.29
CA GLY A 143 10.77 -9.50 0.47
C GLY A 143 11.47 -8.14 0.32
N LEU A 144 10.71 -7.13 -0.09
CA LEU A 144 11.12 -5.72 -0.25
C LEU A 144 10.33 -4.78 0.66
N GLY A 145 9.67 -5.31 1.69
CA GLY A 145 8.89 -4.53 2.64
C GLY A 145 9.72 -3.49 3.40
N TYR A 146 9.02 -2.47 3.91
CA TYR A 146 9.64 -1.30 4.55
C TYR A 146 10.30 -1.60 5.90
N LYS A 147 9.61 -2.32 6.78
CA LYS A 147 10.11 -2.65 8.13
C LYS A 147 10.90 -3.96 8.14
N THR A 148 11.69 -4.14 9.18
CA THR A 148 12.49 -5.35 9.39
C THR A 148 11.96 -6.09 10.61
N LEU A 149 11.62 -7.37 10.46
CA LEU A 149 11.22 -8.22 11.60
C LEU A 149 12.45 -8.78 12.36
N TYR A 150 13.52 -9.10 11.64
CA TYR A 150 14.72 -9.77 12.18
C TYR A 150 15.99 -8.91 12.06
N GLY A 151 15.83 -7.61 12.25
CA GLY A 151 16.94 -6.64 12.16
C GLY A 151 17.36 -6.33 10.72
N ASN A 152 18.41 -5.50 10.58
CA ASN A 152 18.82 -4.99 9.26
C ASN A 152 19.29 -6.07 8.29
N ASN A 153 19.72 -7.23 8.77
CA ASN A 153 20.22 -8.31 7.92
C ASN A 153 19.11 -9.09 7.17
N SER A 154 17.85 -8.95 7.57
CA SER A 154 16.70 -9.51 6.85
C SER A 154 16.17 -8.58 5.75
N ASN A 155 16.52 -7.30 5.78
CA ASN A 155 16.08 -6.31 4.79
C ASN A 155 17.16 -6.07 3.74
N ILE A 156 16.85 -6.40 2.50
CA ILE A 156 17.80 -6.32 1.38
C ILE A 156 18.32 -4.91 1.17
N LEU A 157 17.46 -3.89 1.25
CA LEU A 157 17.87 -2.49 1.01
C LEU A 157 18.84 -2.02 2.09
N LYS A 158 18.48 -2.22 3.36
CA LYS A 158 19.32 -1.82 4.50
C LYS A 158 20.64 -2.57 4.51
N LEU A 159 20.62 -3.88 4.25
CA LEU A 159 21.83 -4.68 4.18
C LEU A 159 22.71 -4.30 2.99
N SER A 160 22.12 -4.05 1.82
CA SER A 160 22.84 -3.59 0.62
C SER A 160 23.51 -2.23 0.85
N TYR A 161 22.82 -1.30 1.50
CA TYR A 161 23.37 -0.01 1.87
C TYR A 161 24.53 -0.16 2.88
N ASN A 162 24.33 -0.91 3.95
CA ASN A 162 25.34 -1.15 5.00
C ASN A 162 26.60 -1.84 4.44
N GLN A 163 26.45 -2.70 3.44
CA GLN A 163 27.57 -3.34 2.74
C GLN A 163 28.08 -2.57 1.52
N THR A 164 27.66 -1.31 1.38
CA THR A 164 28.10 -0.38 0.31
C THR A 164 27.89 -0.93 -1.12
N LYS A 165 26.84 -1.73 -1.30
CA LYS A 165 26.45 -2.24 -2.62
C LYS A 165 25.56 -1.27 -3.38
N ILE A 166 24.78 -0.49 -2.64
CA ILE A 166 23.95 0.60 -3.13
C ILE A 166 24.25 1.88 -2.35
N ASN A 167 23.96 3.03 -2.96
CA ASN A 167 24.25 4.34 -2.34
C ASN A 167 23.10 4.87 -1.47
N LYS A 168 21.87 4.42 -1.75
CA LYS A 168 20.65 4.85 -1.04
C LYS A 168 19.74 3.65 -0.80
N THR A 169 18.95 3.69 0.26
CA THR A 169 17.92 2.68 0.57
C THR A 169 16.66 2.92 -0.27
N ILE A 170 16.83 2.89 -1.59
CA ILE A 170 15.78 3.17 -2.58
C ILE A 170 15.67 1.97 -3.52
N PHE A 171 14.45 1.61 -3.88
CA PHE A 171 14.20 0.79 -5.05
C PHE A 171 13.04 1.35 -5.87
N THR A 172 13.02 1.06 -7.15
CA THR A 172 11.99 1.49 -8.09
C THR A 172 11.44 0.28 -8.83
N LEU A 173 10.12 0.18 -8.90
CA LEU A 173 9.42 -0.72 -9.81
C LEU A 173 8.87 0.09 -10.97
N GLU A 174 9.22 -0.31 -12.18
CA GLU A 174 8.76 0.29 -13.42
C GLU A 174 8.43 -0.81 -14.42
N GLN A 175 7.15 -1.08 -14.63
CA GLN A 175 6.70 -2.22 -15.44
C GLN A 175 7.38 -3.52 -14.98
N ASN A 176 8.20 -4.13 -15.84
CA ASN A 176 8.97 -5.33 -15.54
C ASN A 176 10.45 -5.06 -15.17
N LYS A 177 10.75 -3.88 -14.64
CA LYS A 177 12.10 -3.49 -14.22
C LYS A 177 12.14 -3.17 -12.74
N LEU A 178 13.20 -3.63 -12.09
CA LEU A 178 13.51 -3.35 -10.70
C LEU A 178 14.87 -2.63 -10.64
N TYR A 179 14.90 -1.46 -10.04
CA TYR A 179 16.11 -0.67 -9.86
C TYR A 179 16.44 -0.56 -8.37
N PHE A 180 17.71 -0.67 -8.01
CA PHE A 180 18.20 -0.48 -6.64
C PHE A 180 19.19 0.67 -6.54
N GLY A 181 19.14 1.40 -5.42
CA GLY A 181 20.14 2.33 -4.94
C GLY A 181 20.01 3.76 -5.41
N GLU A 182 19.35 4.00 -6.54
CA GLU A 182 19.09 5.35 -7.08
C GLU A 182 17.78 5.36 -7.87
N ILE A 183 17.19 6.55 -8.00
CA ILE A 183 16.05 6.77 -8.90
C ILE A 183 16.57 6.83 -10.33
N PRO A 184 15.94 6.14 -11.31
CA PRO A 184 16.32 6.24 -12.72
C PRO A 184 16.36 7.68 -13.21
N GLU A 185 17.45 8.11 -13.85
CA GLU A 185 17.67 9.49 -14.28
C GLU A 185 16.54 10.06 -15.15
N LYS A 186 15.90 9.21 -15.95
CA LYS A 186 14.77 9.58 -16.80
C LYS A 186 13.56 10.12 -16.01
N LEU A 187 13.40 9.71 -14.74
CA LEU A 187 12.29 10.15 -13.89
C LEU A 187 12.50 11.55 -13.31
N ASN A 188 13.71 12.11 -13.34
CA ASN A 188 14.00 13.41 -12.76
C ASN A 188 13.21 14.58 -13.39
N ASN A 189 12.69 14.40 -14.60
CA ASN A 189 11.94 15.41 -15.34
C ASN A 189 10.41 15.13 -15.36
N TYR A 190 9.95 14.07 -14.72
CA TYR A 190 8.54 13.75 -14.66
C TYR A 190 7.92 14.23 -13.36
N PRO A 191 6.68 14.75 -13.41
CA PRO A 191 5.94 15.07 -12.20
C PRO A 191 5.70 13.81 -11.37
N SER A 192 5.87 13.92 -10.07
CA SER A 192 5.59 12.85 -9.14
C SER A 192 4.78 13.33 -7.96
N SER A 193 3.86 12.53 -7.48
CA SER A 193 3.33 12.69 -6.12
C SER A 193 4.22 11.97 -5.13
N SER A 194 4.22 12.43 -3.90
CA SER A 194 4.93 11.74 -2.83
C SER A 194 4.03 11.58 -1.62
N CYS A 195 3.82 10.36 -1.17
CA CYS A 195 3.09 10.10 0.06
C CYS A 195 4.04 9.71 1.19
N ASN A 196 3.85 10.31 2.36
CA ASN A 196 4.55 9.90 3.56
C ASN A 196 4.06 8.52 4.00
N ILE A 197 5.00 7.64 4.37
CA ILE A 197 4.64 6.34 4.91
C ILE A 197 3.99 6.57 6.27
N THR A 198 2.74 6.15 6.41
CA THR A 198 2.02 6.24 7.67
C THR A 198 2.54 5.21 8.65
N ASP A 199 2.86 5.65 9.88
CA ASP A 199 3.27 4.73 10.93
C ASP A 199 2.15 3.74 11.24
N SER A 200 2.51 2.47 11.17
CA SER A 200 1.58 1.35 11.21
C SER A 200 1.28 0.85 12.64
N ASN A 201 1.50 1.67 13.68
CA ASN A 201 1.27 1.25 15.06
C ASN A 201 -0.20 0.89 15.37
N GLU A 202 -1.13 1.30 14.49
CA GLU A 202 -2.57 1.01 14.57
C GLU A 202 -3.02 -0.11 13.61
N LEU A 203 -2.09 -0.71 12.88
CA LEU A 203 -2.40 -1.72 11.87
C LEU A 203 -2.14 -3.12 12.41
N ASP A 204 -2.89 -4.08 11.93
CA ASP A 204 -2.66 -5.50 12.17
C ASP A 204 -1.25 -5.91 11.73
N ASP A 205 -0.70 -6.95 12.35
CA ASP A 205 0.71 -7.36 12.18
C ASP A 205 1.09 -7.64 10.71
N GLU A 206 0.14 -8.05 9.90
CA GLU A 206 0.30 -8.37 8.48
C GLU A 206 0.75 -7.15 7.63
N TYR A 207 0.13 -5.99 7.86
CA TYR A 207 0.43 -4.77 7.08
C TYR A 207 1.51 -3.88 7.71
N ARG A 208 2.00 -4.21 8.91
CA ARG A 208 3.01 -3.40 9.61
C ARG A 208 4.32 -3.22 8.85
N ASN A 209 4.58 -4.09 7.89
CA ASN A 209 5.85 -4.12 7.16
C ASN A 209 5.79 -3.48 5.78
N GLY A 210 4.59 -3.11 5.31
CA GLY A 210 4.35 -2.59 3.98
C GLY A 210 4.69 -1.11 3.80
N TRP A 211 4.69 -0.69 2.55
CA TRP A 211 4.79 0.69 2.10
C TRP A 211 3.39 1.26 2.02
N ILE A 212 2.96 1.98 3.07
CA ILE A 212 1.56 2.37 3.24
C ILE A 212 1.38 3.87 3.05
N CYS A 213 0.49 4.23 2.13
CA CYS A 213 0.10 5.59 1.79
C CYS A 213 -1.36 5.89 2.15
N SER A 214 -1.73 7.16 2.19
CA SER A 214 -3.13 7.57 2.34
C SER A 214 -3.85 7.59 1.00
N LEU A 215 -5.08 7.08 0.98
CA LEU A 215 -6.01 7.14 -0.15
C LEU A 215 -7.23 7.94 0.30
N THR A 216 -7.53 9.04 -0.40
CA THR A 216 -8.57 9.97 0.04
C THR A 216 -9.88 9.85 -0.73
N HIS A 217 -9.80 9.75 -2.05
CA HIS A 217 -10.98 9.74 -2.90
C HIS A 217 -10.82 8.71 -4.03
N ILE A 218 -11.96 8.30 -4.57
CA ILE A 218 -12.04 7.51 -5.81
C ILE A 218 -13.08 8.13 -6.72
N ILE A 219 -12.82 8.10 -8.04
CA ILE A 219 -13.79 8.45 -9.07
C ILE A 219 -14.06 7.21 -9.90
N ILE A 220 -15.34 6.89 -10.10
CA ILE A 220 -15.79 5.74 -10.89
C ILE A 220 -16.67 6.27 -12.02
N GLY A 221 -16.22 6.16 -13.25
CA GLY A 221 -17.06 6.59 -14.37
C GLY A 221 -16.33 6.80 -15.67
N LYS A 222 -16.91 7.62 -16.55
CA LYS A 222 -16.33 7.97 -17.82
C LYS A 222 -15.29 9.08 -17.68
N LEU A 223 -14.44 9.21 -18.67
CA LEU A 223 -13.32 10.15 -18.65
C LEU A 223 -13.74 11.63 -18.62
N ASP A 224 -14.96 11.92 -19.09
CA ASP A 224 -15.55 13.26 -19.12
C ASP A 224 -16.30 13.64 -17.83
N GLN A 225 -16.33 12.76 -16.83
CA GLN A 225 -16.91 13.07 -15.53
C GLN A 225 -16.00 14.02 -14.77
N THR A 226 -16.61 15.02 -14.14
CA THR A 226 -15.94 16.01 -13.32
C THR A 226 -15.62 15.46 -11.93
N PHE A 227 -14.72 16.13 -11.21
CA PHE A 227 -14.39 15.76 -9.83
C PHE A 227 -15.55 15.89 -8.84
N GLU A 228 -16.65 16.53 -9.22
CA GLU A 228 -17.88 16.59 -8.42
C GLU A 228 -18.47 15.20 -8.13
N ASP A 229 -18.14 14.21 -8.99
CA ASP A 229 -18.52 12.81 -8.82
C ASP A 229 -17.56 12.00 -7.94
N SER A 230 -16.56 12.65 -7.33
CA SER A 230 -15.61 11.96 -6.45
C SER A 230 -16.27 11.44 -5.18
N ILE A 231 -15.90 10.24 -4.81
CA ILE A 231 -16.39 9.57 -3.60
C ILE A 231 -15.31 9.71 -2.53
N ASP A 232 -15.64 10.34 -1.43
CA ASP A 232 -14.76 10.38 -0.26
C ASP A 232 -14.73 9.00 0.41
N ILE A 233 -13.55 8.43 0.49
CA ILE A 233 -13.29 7.13 1.12
C ILE A 233 -12.36 7.26 2.32
N SER A 234 -12.12 8.50 2.78
CA SER A 234 -11.26 8.76 3.94
C SER A 234 -11.87 8.23 5.25
N PRO A 235 -11.06 7.79 6.21
CA PRO A 235 -9.63 7.53 6.08
C PRO A 235 -9.38 6.14 5.49
N SER A 236 -8.84 6.09 4.30
CA SER A 236 -8.38 4.83 3.69
C SER A 236 -6.88 4.86 3.50
N LYS A 237 -6.30 3.68 3.48
CA LYS A 237 -4.87 3.46 3.25
C LYS A 237 -4.68 2.55 2.06
N ILE A 238 -3.55 2.66 1.37
CA ILE A 238 -3.15 1.74 0.32
C ILE A 238 -1.80 1.15 0.64
N THR A 239 -1.60 -0.09 0.24
CA THR A 239 -0.30 -0.73 0.11
C THR A 239 -0.07 -1.12 -1.35
N PHE A 240 1.18 -1.17 -1.77
CA PHE A 240 1.57 -1.62 -3.12
C PHE A 240 2.14 -3.02 -3.00
N ASP A 241 1.45 -3.99 -3.60
CA ASP A 241 1.75 -5.40 -3.46
C ASP A 241 2.11 -6.03 -4.80
N SER A 242 3.41 -6.18 -5.06
CA SER A 242 3.91 -6.77 -6.30
C SER A 242 3.71 -8.30 -6.38
N ALA A 243 3.35 -8.94 -5.29
CA ALA A 243 3.04 -10.37 -5.26
C ALA A 243 1.57 -10.67 -5.62
N PHE A 244 0.76 -9.63 -5.80
CA PHE A 244 -0.67 -9.73 -5.95
C PHE A 244 -1.17 -9.26 -7.32
N ASN A 245 -2.06 -10.03 -7.94
CA ASN A 245 -2.55 -9.74 -9.31
C ASN A 245 -3.93 -9.09 -9.36
N TYR A 246 -4.32 -8.37 -8.34
CA TYR A 246 -5.62 -7.69 -8.25
C TYR A 246 -5.46 -6.32 -7.59
N ILE A 247 -6.46 -5.46 -7.78
CA ILE A 247 -6.74 -4.37 -6.86
C ILE A 247 -7.71 -4.91 -5.82
N SER A 248 -7.24 -5.02 -4.57
CA SER A 248 -8.06 -5.50 -3.46
C SER A 248 -8.67 -4.33 -2.72
N ILE A 249 -9.98 -4.40 -2.52
CA ILE A 249 -10.81 -3.33 -1.97
C ILE A 249 -11.45 -3.85 -0.67
N PRO A 250 -11.39 -3.10 0.45
CA PRO A 250 -12.11 -3.46 1.67
C PRO A 250 -13.61 -3.61 1.41
N LYS A 251 -14.24 -4.66 1.95
CA LYS A 251 -15.67 -4.97 1.73
C LYS A 251 -16.62 -3.81 2.04
N LYS A 252 -16.27 -2.96 2.99
CA LYS A 252 -17.12 -1.79 3.33
C LYS A 252 -17.41 -0.86 2.15
N PHE A 253 -16.58 -0.88 1.10
CA PHE A 253 -16.76 -0.10 -0.12
C PHE A 253 -17.52 -0.87 -1.22
N TYR A 254 -17.90 -2.13 -0.97
CA TYR A 254 -18.61 -2.96 -1.95
C TYR A 254 -19.90 -2.30 -2.47
N ASP A 255 -20.73 -1.75 -1.57
CA ASP A 255 -21.99 -1.11 -1.96
C ASP A 255 -21.78 0.13 -2.83
N ILE A 256 -20.69 0.87 -2.62
CA ILE A 256 -20.31 2.02 -3.44
C ILE A 256 -20.01 1.54 -4.86
N PHE A 257 -19.15 0.55 -5.02
CA PHE A 257 -18.84 -0.03 -6.34
C PHE A 257 -20.06 -0.69 -6.98
N LEU A 258 -20.87 -1.40 -6.20
CA LEU A 258 -22.10 -2.01 -6.69
C LEU A 258 -23.03 -0.96 -7.31
N ASN A 259 -23.22 0.17 -6.66
CA ASN A 259 -24.11 1.22 -7.11
C ASN A 259 -23.52 2.01 -8.29
N HIS A 260 -22.30 2.48 -8.22
CA HIS A 260 -21.71 3.36 -9.23
C HIS A 260 -21.24 2.60 -10.47
N LEU A 261 -20.61 1.45 -10.31
CA LEU A 261 -20.04 0.68 -11.41
C LEU A 261 -21.00 -0.39 -11.94
N PHE A 262 -21.48 -1.28 -11.06
CA PHE A 262 -22.16 -2.50 -11.52
C PHE A 262 -23.64 -2.30 -11.81
N ASN A 263 -24.36 -1.53 -11.00
CA ASN A 263 -25.77 -1.28 -11.22
C ASN A 263 -26.03 -0.22 -12.31
N ASN A 264 -25.09 0.69 -12.54
CA ASN A 264 -25.21 1.73 -13.57
C ASN A 264 -24.49 1.31 -14.86
N GLU A 265 -23.15 1.32 -14.86
CA GLU A 265 -22.35 1.17 -16.08
C GLU A 265 -22.34 -0.27 -16.59
N LEU A 266 -22.21 -1.27 -15.71
CA LEU A 266 -22.06 -2.69 -16.04
C LEU A 266 -23.30 -3.53 -15.71
N LYS A 267 -24.47 -2.90 -15.65
CA LYS A 267 -25.74 -3.57 -15.31
C LYS A 267 -25.99 -4.81 -16.16
N GLY A 268 -26.16 -5.98 -15.52
CA GLY A 268 -26.44 -7.26 -16.16
C GLY A 268 -25.26 -7.88 -16.95
N ILE A 269 -24.08 -7.25 -16.91
CA ILE A 269 -22.88 -7.76 -17.60
C ILE A 269 -22.05 -8.66 -16.68
N CYS A 270 -21.97 -8.33 -15.38
CA CYS A 270 -21.12 -9.01 -14.41
C CYS A 270 -21.91 -9.82 -13.39
N THR A 271 -21.27 -10.85 -12.89
CA THR A 271 -21.74 -11.69 -11.77
C THR A 271 -20.68 -11.72 -10.68
N PHE A 272 -21.13 -11.84 -9.43
CA PHE A 272 -20.28 -11.87 -8.24
C PHE A 272 -20.19 -13.29 -7.72
N ASN A 273 -18.97 -13.77 -7.48
CA ASN A 273 -18.73 -15.06 -6.88
C ASN A 273 -18.08 -14.82 -5.52
N GLU A 274 -18.82 -15.14 -4.47
CA GLU A 274 -18.32 -15.12 -3.11
C GLU A 274 -17.61 -16.44 -2.80
N PHE A 275 -16.37 -16.35 -2.34
CA PHE A 275 -15.57 -17.53 -1.99
C PHE A 275 -15.36 -17.57 -0.48
N GLU A 276 -15.86 -18.62 0.17
CA GLU A 276 -15.66 -18.96 1.59
C GLU A 276 -15.86 -17.82 2.61
N ASN A 277 -16.63 -16.79 2.28
CA ASN A 277 -16.75 -15.55 3.06
C ASN A 277 -15.40 -14.80 3.26
N ILE A 278 -14.42 -15.01 2.39
CA ILE A 278 -13.11 -14.37 2.45
C ILE A 278 -13.01 -13.25 1.42
N GLU A 279 -13.45 -13.52 0.20
CA GLU A 279 -13.37 -12.54 -0.89
C GLU A 279 -14.53 -12.65 -1.89
N ILE A 280 -14.79 -11.56 -2.61
CA ILE A 280 -15.72 -11.52 -3.74
C ILE A 280 -14.91 -11.28 -5.01
N THR A 281 -15.00 -12.21 -5.96
CA THR A 281 -14.45 -12.09 -7.32
C THR A 281 -15.55 -11.73 -8.32
N ILE A 282 -15.17 -11.05 -9.40
CA ILE A 282 -16.13 -10.51 -10.36
C ILE A 282 -15.87 -11.12 -11.72
N ILE A 283 -16.88 -11.83 -12.27
CA ILE A 283 -16.82 -12.44 -13.58
C ILE A 283 -17.86 -11.77 -14.49
N CYS A 284 -17.42 -11.30 -15.64
CA CYS A 284 -18.23 -10.56 -16.58
C CYS A 284 -18.31 -11.24 -17.94
N ASN A 285 -19.39 -10.93 -18.70
CA ASN A 285 -19.43 -11.20 -20.12
C ASN A 285 -18.59 -10.14 -20.85
N LYS A 286 -18.03 -10.50 -22.03
CA LYS A 286 -17.28 -9.55 -22.85
C LYS A 286 -18.16 -8.34 -23.20
N SER A 287 -17.67 -7.14 -22.97
CA SER A 287 -18.37 -5.89 -23.28
C SER A 287 -17.39 -4.82 -23.77
N SER A 288 -17.80 -4.05 -24.78
CA SER A 288 -17.06 -2.85 -25.23
C SER A 288 -17.10 -1.72 -24.19
N LYS A 289 -18.05 -1.76 -23.26
CA LYS A 289 -18.18 -0.75 -22.21
C LYS A 289 -16.95 -0.62 -21.32
N PHE A 290 -16.14 -1.68 -21.17
CA PHE A 290 -14.92 -1.61 -20.34
C PHE A 290 -13.91 -0.57 -20.83
N GLN A 291 -13.92 -0.24 -22.13
CA GLN A 291 -13.02 0.77 -22.70
C GLN A 291 -13.40 2.21 -22.33
N ASP A 292 -14.66 2.44 -21.96
CA ASP A 292 -15.21 3.76 -21.68
C ASP A 292 -15.28 4.06 -20.17
N ILE A 293 -14.89 3.10 -19.32
CA ILE A 293 -14.99 3.22 -17.86
C ILE A 293 -13.59 3.34 -17.27
N TYR A 294 -13.44 4.27 -16.35
CA TYR A 294 -12.19 4.56 -15.65
C TYR A 294 -12.38 4.54 -14.14
N LEU A 295 -11.36 4.08 -13.44
CA LEU A 295 -11.21 4.22 -12.00
C LEU A 295 -10.07 5.19 -11.76
N THR A 296 -10.33 6.26 -11.02
CA THR A 296 -9.30 7.22 -10.65
C THR A 296 -9.10 7.19 -9.14
N PHE A 297 -7.90 6.91 -8.72
CA PHE A 297 -7.51 6.87 -7.31
C PHE A 297 -6.76 8.15 -6.94
N ILE A 298 -7.22 8.84 -5.89
CA ILE A 298 -6.60 10.08 -5.44
C ILE A 298 -5.67 9.77 -4.27
N ILE A 299 -4.38 9.89 -4.54
CA ILE A 299 -3.30 9.61 -3.59
C ILE A 299 -2.50 10.89 -3.39
N ASP A 300 -2.49 11.41 -2.16
CA ASP A 300 -1.80 12.67 -1.81
C ASP A 300 -2.12 13.84 -2.76
N GLY A 301 -3.38 13.93 -3.16
CA GLY A 301 -3.88 14.99 -4.04
C GLY A 301 -3.59 14.81 -5.53
N PHE A 302 -3.06 13.68 -5.95
CA PHE A 302 -2.83 13.34 -7.36
C PHE A 302 -3.76 12.20 -7.82
N GLY A 303 -4.27 12.32 -9.04
CA GLY A 303 -5.15 11.32 -9.64
C GLY A 303 -4.39 10.27 -10.44
N TYR A 304 -4.65 8.98 -10.17
CA TYR A 304 -4.11 7.83 -10.89
C TYR A 304 -5.25 7.12 -11.61
N VAL A 305 -5.27 7.25 -12.93
CA VAL A 305 -6.38 6.81 -13.79
C VAL A 305 -6.10 5.42 -14.35
N ILE A 306 -6.99 4.48 -14.13
CA ILE A 306 -6.92 3.13 -14.71
C ILE A 306 -8.15 2.90 -15.58
N ASN A 307 -7.95 2.53 -16.84
CA ASN A 307 -9.04 2.07 -17.67
C ASN A 307 -9.52 0.69 -17.19
N LEU A 308 -10.82 0.49 -17.07
CA LEU A 308 -11.36 -0.78 -16.60
C LEU A 308 -10.97 -1.96 -17.48
N ASN A 309 -10.74 -1.73 -18.78
CA ASN A 309 -10.26 -2.76 -19.70
C ASN A 309 -8.86 -3.29 -19.32
N ASP A 310 -8.01 -2.45 -18.71
CA ASP A 310 -6.68 -2.86 -18.23
C ASP A 310 -6.75 -3.72 -16.96
N LEU A 311 -7.92 -3.71 -16.31
CA LEU A 311 -8.24 -4.55 -15.15
C LEU A 311 -9.00 -5.83 -15.57
N THR A 312 -8.78 -6.35 -16.77
CA THR A 312 -9.49 -7.53 -17.28
C THR A 312 -8.55 -8.66 -17.65
N LYS A 313 -8.95 -9.89 -17.29
CA LYS A 313 -8.29 -11.13 -17.74
C LYS A 313 -9.30 -12.03 -18.44
N LYS A 314 -8.97 -12.53 -19.64
CA LYS A 314 -9.81 -13.49 -20.35
C LYS A 314 -9.71 -14.86 -19.71
N LEU A 315 -10.83 -15.51 -19.49
CA LEU A 315 -10.94 -16.91 -19.06
C LEU A 315 -11.15 -17.83 -20.27
N ASP A 316 -10.80 -19.11 -20.12
CA ASP A 316 -10.90 -20.13 -21.19
C ASP A 316 -12.32 -20.30 -21.71
N ASN A 317 -13.33 -20.05 -20.89
CA ASN A 317 -14.76 -20.11 -21.27
C ASN A 317 -15.25 -18.84 -22.03
N GLY A 318 -14.33 -17.93 -22.40
CA GLY A 318 -14.64 -16.68 -23.10
C GLY A 318 -15.22 -15.57 -22.21
N LYS A 319 -15.40 -15.81 -20.92
CA LYS A 319 -15.73 -14.79 -19.92
C LYS A 319 -14.51 -13.95 -19.57
N ILE A 320 -14.76 -12.88 -18.85
CA ILE A 320 -13.74 -11.94 -18.37
C ILE A 320 -13.74 -11.94 -16.83
N LEU A 321 -12.59 -12.16 -16.24
CA LEU A 321 -12.36 -11.91 -14.82
C LEU A 321 -11.93 -10.45 -14.67
N LEU A 322 -12.60 -9.68 -13.81
CA LEU A 322 -12.09 -8.39 -13.40
C LEU A 322 -10.99 -8.58 -12.35
N LEU A 323 -9.87 -7.88 -12.53
CA LEU A 323 -8.75 -7.88 -11.60
C LEU A 323 -9.00 -6.93 -10.42
N ILE A 324 -10.24 -6.93 -9.94
CA ILE A 324 -10.72 -6.24 -8.74
C ILE A 324 -11.37 -7.30 -7.87
N LYS A 325 -11.09 -7.28 -6.57
CA LYS A 325 -11.78 -8.13 -5.61
C LYS A 325 -12.05 -7.40 -4.30
N PHE A 326 -13.09 -7.82 -3.59
CA PHE A 326 -13.44 -7.26 -2.29
C PHE A 326 -13.06 -8.27 -1.20
N LYS A 327 -12.27 -7.80 -0.23
CA LYS A 327 -11.86 -8.60 0.93
C LYS A 327 -12.81 -8.36 2.10
N PHE A 328 -13.10 -9.45 2.83
CA PHE A 328 -14.00 -9.40 4.00
C PHE A 328 -13.31 -8.97 5.30
N GLU A 329 -12.01 -8.79 5.28
CA GLU A 329 -11.26 -8.25 6.41
C GLU A 329 -11.73 -6.84 6.78
N ASN A 330 -11.78 -6.57 8.08
CA ASN A 330 -12.30 -5.29 8.61
C ASN A 330 -11.28 -4.15 8.54
N ASP A 331 -10.26 -4.27 7.75
CA ASP A 331 -9.26 -3.23 7.60
C ASP A 331 -9.70 -2.13 6.60
N ASN A 332 -9.07 -0.98 6.69
CA ASN A 332 -9.28 0.13 5.78
C ASN A 332 -8.17 0.19 4.72
N ILE A 333 -7.51 -0.94 4.45
CA ILE A 333 -6.34 -1.00 3.58
C ILE A 333 -6.73 -1.60 2.25
N TRP A 334 -6.46 -0.84 1.19
CA TRP A 334 -6.53 -1.28 -0.18
C TRP A 334 -5.18 -1.89 -0.56
N SER A 335 -5.16 -2.97 -1.32
CA SER A 335 -3.93 -3.51 -1.88
C SER A 335 -3.91 -3.27 -3.39
N PHE A 336 -2.91 -2.52 -3.85
CA PHE A 336 -2.70 -2.21 -5.26
C PHE A 336 -1.65 -3.16 -5.82
N GLY A 337 -2.14 -4.19 -6.49
CA GLY A 337 -1.31 -5.24 -7.07
C GLY A 337 -0.71 -4.88 -8.43
N LEU A 338 -0.26 -5.90 -9.14
CA LEU A 338 0.38 -5.77 -10.46
C LEU A 338 -0.40 -4.96 -11.48
N PRO A 339 -1.76 -5.01 -11.55
CA PRO A 339 -2.50 -4.17 -12.49
C PRO A 339 -2.22 -2.68 -12.34
N PHE A 340 -1.99 -2.20 -11.11
CA PHE A 340 -1.57 -0.82 -10.85
C PHE A 340 -0.07 -0.62 -11.10
N ILE A 341 0.77 -1.54 -10.61
CA ILE A 341 2.24 -1.45 -10.71
C ILE A 341 2.72 -1.48 -12.16
N LYS A 342 2.02 -2.18 -13.06
CA LYS A 342 2.34 -2.20 -14.50
C LYS A 342 2.10 -0.87 -15.19
N LEU A 343 1.17 -0.05 -14.70
CA LEU A 343 0.78 1.22 -15.30
C LEU A 343 1.63 2.38 -14.80
N TYR A 344 2.08 2.33 -13.56
CA TYR A 344 2.73 3.43 -12.89
C TYR A 344 4.11 3.04 -12.37
N THR A 345 5.06 3.97 -12.50
CA THR A 345 6.37 3.80 -11.88
C THR A 345 6.30 4.18 -10.42
N ILE A 346 6.75 3.29 -9.54
CA ILE A 346 6.70 3.47 -8.10
C ILE A 346 8.12 3.45 -7.53
N VAL A 347 8.50 4.52 -6.84
CA VAL A 347 9.76 4.64 -6.13
C VAL A 347 9.50 4.49 -4.63
N PHE A 348 10.12 3.51 -4.04
CA PHE A 348 10.08 3.23 -2.60
C PHE A 348 11.36 3.78 -1.97
N ASN A 349 11.21 4.90 -1.27
CA ASN A 349 12.32 5.66 -0.74
C ASN A 349 12.43 5.50 0.79
N GLY A 350 13.28 4.57 1.22
CA GLY A 350 13.50 4.28 2.62
C GLY A 350 14.33 5.34 3.37
N GLU A 351 15.04 6.24 2.66
CA GLU A 351 15.77 7.34 3.31
C GLU A 351 14.82 8.45 3.76
N LYS A 352 13.86 8.79 2.90
CA LYS A 352 12.89 9.85 3.15
C LYS A 352 11.61 9.36 3.82
N ASN A 353 11.42 8.04 3.92
CA ASN A 353 10.19 7.38 4.38
C ASN A 353 8.96 7.80 3.54
N ILE A 354 9.10 7.79 2.22
CA ILE A 354 8.05 8.14 1.27
C ILE A 354 7.94 7.09 0.17
N VAL A 355 6.77 7.05 -0.44
CA VAL A 355 6.57 6.42 -1.76
C VAL A 355 6.33 7.53 -2.76
N GLU A 356 7.09 7.54 -3.84
CA GLU A 356 6.93 8.49 -4.95
C GLU A 356 6.27 7.76 -6.12
N LEU A 357 5.18 8.33 -6.63
CA LEU A 357 4.44 7.78 -7.75
C LEU A 357 4.61 8.68 -8.96
N TYR A 358 5.05 8.11 -10.06
CA TYR A 358 5.20 8.80 -11.33
C TYR A 358 4.03 8.41 -12.23
N GLY A 359 3.13 9.37 -12.46
CA GLY A 359 1.91 9.18 -13.23
C GLY A 359 2.11 9.44 -14.70
N GLY A 360 1.24 8.81 -15.51
CA GLY A 360 1.14 9.12 -16.93
C GLY A 360 0.64 10.55 -17.17
N GLU A 361 1.03 11.07 -18.32
CA GLU A 361 0.77 12.39 -18.85
C GLU A 361 -0.73 12.72 -18.92
N ARG A 362 -1.22 13.60 -18.02
CA ARG A 362 -2.46 14.35 -18.20
C ARG A 362 -2.38 15.69 -17.50
N GLU A 363 -1.82 16.67 -18.20
CA GLU A 363 -1.79 18.06 -17.76
C GLU A 363 -3.21 18.60 -17.49
N ASP A 364 -4.18 18.26 -18.35
CA ASP A 364 -5.58 18.71 -18.25
C ASP A 364 -6.27 18.25 -16.98
N PHE A 365 -5.95 17.05 -16.51
CA PHE A 365 -6.51 16.44 -15.32
C PHE A 365 -6.03 17.15 -14.04
N PHE A 366 -4.77 17.57 -14.02
CA PHE A 366 -4.18 18.26 -12.86
C PHE A 366 -4.70 19.69 -12.69
N GLU A 367 -4.94 20.43 -13.78
CA GLU A 367 -5.53 21.77 -13.70
C GLU A 367 -6.94 21.78 -13.13
N GLU A 368 -7.78 20.82 -13.51
CA GLU A 368 -9.13 20.66 -12.96
C GLU A 368 -9.06 20.21 -11.48
N TRP A 369 -8.14 19.31 -11.15
CA TRP A 369 -7.93 18.87 -9.78
C TRP A 369 -7.46 20.00 -8.85
N ASP A 370 -6.55 20.85 -9.28
CA ASP A 370 -6.10 21.98 -8.49
C ASP A 370 -7.23 22.98 -8.24
N LYS A 371 -8.06 23.25 -9.23
CA LYS A 371 -9.28 24.07 -9.07
C LYS A 371 -10.26 23.45 -8.07
N TRP A 372 -10.48 22.14 -8.16
CA TRP A 372 -11.33 21.40 -7.22
C TRP A 372 -10.75 21.41 -5.79
N ARG A 373 -9.44 21.18 -5.63
CA ARG A 373 -8.75 21.23 -4.33
C ARG A 373 -8.91 22.61 -3.68
N GLU A 374 -8.74 23.69 -4.43
CA GLU A 374 -8.97 25.04 -3.94
C GLU A 374 -10.43 25.24 -3.49
N HIS A 375 -11.38 24.72 -4.26
CA HIS A 375 -12.79 24.81 -3.94
C HIS A 375 -13.15 24.01 -2.67
N VAL A 376 -12.68 22.76 -2.53
CA VAL A 376 -12.91 21.90 -1.35
C VAL A 376 -12.24 22.50 -0.11
N SER A 377 -11.00 22.98 -0.23
CA SER A 377 -10.30 23.60 0.91
C SER A 377 -11.00 24.87 1.38
N SER A 378 -11.54 25.67 0.48
CA SER A 378 -12.33 26.87 0.80
C SER A 378 -13.66 26.52 1.50
N ASN A 379 -14.32 25.45 1.06
CA ASN A 379 -15.56 24.97 1.68
C ASN A 379 -15.31 24.40 3.08
N GLN A 380 -14.28 23.61 3.30
CA GLN A 380 -13.92 23.12 4.63
C GLN A 380 -13.54 24.25 5.59
N GLU A 381 -12.85 25.27 5.11
CA GLU A 381 -12.50 26.42 5.90
C GLU A 381 -13.76 27.24 6.27
N ASN A 382 -14.72 27.37 5.35
CA ASN A 382 -15.98 28.02 5.60
C ASN A 382 -16.85 27.25 6.61
N GLU A 383 -16.91 25.93 6.52
CA GLU A 383 -17.59 25.09 7.53
C GLU A 383 -16.95 25.22 8.92
N ARG A 384 -15.62 25.19 9.02
CA ARG A 384 -14.91 25.42 10.29
C ARG A 384 -15.19 26.81 10.85
N ARG A 385 -15.21 27.85 10.02
CA ARG A 385 -15.56 29.23 10.42
C ARG A 385 -17.00 29.29 10.91
N MET A 386 -17.96 28.65 10.22
CA MET A 386 -19.35 28.59 10.64
C MET A 386 -19.52 27.88 11.99
N LEU A 387 -18.87 26.72 12.19
CA LEU A 387 -18.87 26.02 13.48
C LEU A 387 -18.27 26.86 14.61
N PHE A 388 -17.20 27.58 14.35
CA PHE A 388 -16.60 28.50 15.30
C PHE A 388 -17.55 29.65 15.67
N ILE A 389 -18.21 30.27 14.69
CA ILE A 389 -19.19 31.36 14.91
C ILE A 389 -20.36 30.84 15.74
N VAL A 390 -20.92 29.67 15.40
CA VAL A 390 -22.03 29.06 16.16
C VAL A 390 -21.56 28.76 17.58
N GLY A 391 -20.36 28.24 17.77
CA GLY A 391 -19.78 28.02 19.09
C GLY A 391 -19.69 29.31 19.93
N CYS A 392 -19.20 30.40 19.34
CA CYS A 392 -19.12 31.71 19.99
C CYS A 392 -20.52 32.23 20.39
N ILE A 393 -21.51 32.10 19.51
CA ILE A 393 -22.91 32.52 19.81
C ILE A 393 -23.45 31.74 21.00
N VAL A 394 -23.24 30.41 21.05
CA VAL A 394 -23.73 29.59 22.19
C VAL A 394 -23.04 29.99 23.48
N VAL A 395 -21.74 30.24 23.49
CA VAL A 395 -20.99 30.70 24.67
C VAL A 395 -21.50 32.06 25.16
N CYS A 396 -21.69 33.00 24.24
CA CYS A 396 -22.27 34.32 24.57
C CYS A 396 -23.67 34.18 25.17
N PHE A 397 -24.51 33.35 24.57
CA PHE A 397 -25.88 33.11 25.09
C PHE A 397 -25.86 32.51 26.50
N MET A 398 -25.02 31.53 26.77
CA MET A 398 -24.85 30.97 28.10
C MET A 398 -24.35 32.01 29.10
N PHE A 399 -23.44 32.89 28.71
CA PHE A 399 -22.96 33.98 29.54
C PHE A 399 -24.10 34.96 29.90
N PHE A 400 -24.93 35.35 28.91
CA PHE A 400 -26.11 36.19 29.13
C PHE A 400 -27.09 35.54 30.09
N LEU A 401 -27.35 34.22 29.98
CA LEU A 401 -28.21 33.51 30.89
C LEU A 401 -27.69 33.55 32.35
N VAL A 402 -26.39 33.34 32.54
CA VAL A 402 -25.76 33.39 33.85
C VAL A 402 -25.89 34.79 34.46
N VAL A 403 -25.57 35.84 33.68
CA VAL A 403 -25.68 37.24 34.13
C VAL A 403 -27.16 37.57 34.46
N PHE A 404 -28.11 37.16 33.61
CA PHE A 404 -29.54 37.36 33.84
C PHE A 404 -29.99 36.67 35.14
N PHE A 405 -29.53 35.46 35.37
CA PHE A 405 -29.86 34.71 36.58
C PHE A 405 -29.33 35.36 37.85
N GLU A 406 -28.11 35.91 37.82
CA GLU A 406 -27.54 36.64 38.95
C GLU A 406 -28.28 37.97 39.20
N ILE A 407 -28.64 38.71 38.16
CA ILE A 407 -29.48 39.95 38.31
C ILE A 407 -30.85 39.59 38.87
N TRP A 408 -31.52 38.54 38.39
CA TRP A 408 -32.81 38.06 38.88
C TRP A 408 -32.73 37.67 40.35
N LYS A 409 -31.68 36.94 40.76
CA LYS A 409 -31.42 36.55 42.15
C LYS A 409 -31.20 37.75 43.06
N CYS A 410 -30.45 38.76 42.59
CA CYS A 410 -30.27 40.02 43.33
C CYS A 410 -31.58 40.78 43.51
N LYS A 411 -32.43 40.83 42.47
CA LYS A 411 -33.74 41.49 42.52
C LYS A 411 -34.70 40.81 43.49
N ASN A 412 -34.75 39.47 43.50
CA ASN A 412 -35.55 38.71 44.44
C ASN A 412 -35.08 38.85 45.91
N LYS A 413 -33.77 38.93 46.14
CA LYS A 413 -33.22 39.17 47.48
C LYS A 413 -33.61 40.54 48.04
N LYS A 414 -33.71 41.60 47.19
CA LYS A 414 -34.19 42.92 47.59
C LYS A 414 -35.69 42.90 47.93
N ASN A 415 -36.50 42.14 47.20
CA ASN A 415 -37.94 42.04 47.50
C ASN A 415 -38.23 41.28 48.80
N VAL A 416 -37.43 40.24 49.14
CA VAL A 416 -37.58 39.52 50.42
C VAL A 416 -37.19 40.40 51.60
N ASN A 417 -36.10 41.21 51.46
CA ASN A 417 -35.73 42.15 52.56
C ASN A 417 -36.70 43.31 52.72
N ALA A 418 -37.42 43.77 51.66
CA ALA A 418 -38.42 44.77 51.74
C ALA A 418 -39.69 44.25 52.44
N SER A 419 -40.08 42.99 52.31
CA SER A 419 -41.23 42.39 52.99
C SER A 419 -40.96 42.09 54.48
N LEU A 420 -39.74 41.98 54.92
CA LEU A 420 -39.33 41.78 56.31
C LEU A 420 -39.34 43.08 57.11
N ILE A 421 -39.25 44.26 56.52
CA ILE A 421 -39.24 45.59 57.19
C ILE A 421 -40.65 46.07 57.48
N PHE A 422 -41.71 45.52 56.92
CA PHE A 422 -43.11 45.98 57.10
C PHE A 422 -43.94 45.20 58.16
N ASN A 423 -43.29 44.24 58.86
CA ASN A 423 -44.01 43.41 59.85
C ASN A 423 -43.62 43.67 61.36
N GLU A 424 -43.04 44.83 61.69
CA GLU A 424 -42.97 45.25 63.09
C GLU A 424 -44.16 46.09 63.44
N GLU A 425 -45.23 45.48 63.99
CA GLU A 425 -46.27 46.15 64.68
C GLU A 425 -45.80 46.56 66.11
N PRO A 426 -46.12 47.75 66.57
CA PRO A 426 -45.71 48.16 67.90
C PRO A 426 -46.63 47.50 68.97
N ILE A 427 -46.01 46.75 69.89
CA ILE A 427 -46.68 46.20 71.07
C ILE A 427 -46.85 47.37 72.05
N GLN A 428 -48.12 47.67 72.42
CA GLN A 428 -48.50 48.51 73.60
C GLN A 428 -48.29 47.71 74.87
#